data_6f75b281af58363c7d32285f7096f4fc
#
_entry.id   6f75b281af58363c7d32285f7096f4fc
#
_cell.length_a   1.000
_cell.length_b   1.000
_cell.length_c   1.000
_cell.angle_alpha   90.00
_cell.angle_beta   90.00
_cell.angle_gamma   90.00
#
_symmetry.space_group_name_H-M   'P 1'
#
loop_
_entity.id
_entity.type
_entity.pdbx_description
1 polymer ?
#
loop_
_entity_poly.entity_id
_entity_poly.type
_entity_poly.pdbx_seq_one_letter_code
_entity_poly.pdbx_strand_id
1 'polypeptide(L)'
;MTLRLLAIASVVVMYHLLDLHFRYREDMRVKYLPTQFDSLSDYDEAILSSTRWEVDSDTASSGRGILLDNRRHWKKLGKGREGETFTFNNTVIKVYNEETSPFRNCIQGTDASARRWPTEIPASLIMGGRNDGSKLLDDERYREHFVPVKDYFLAATEPLGTPRWHFVSPFLKSGTLKHLAKKLRKSSNRHSYRELDQMFRPSFESLLSALDSLHMAHDLCHDDVKLENIFVASEHDPRKWKIGDLGNAREPDHPYHYTPLWVADTPQLRDCRANDALRLTKAYFQFLRASSGNPDAFDEALIGGVDTLSRFYWVVARSLTPVSAAQIWQLSAVYPPQLVGDKTPWMTMQPTQVGFSRGWAPTAEALLGWKGSLRSAVKKELRVGAKESMGRLFGLTRLLGIPVEACQAT
;
A
#
# COMPACT_ATOMS: atom_id res chain seq x y z
N MET A 1 41.93 -35.09 0.33
CA MET A 1 41.53 -34.03 -0.65
C MET A 1 40.08 -33.56 -0.43
N THR A 2 39.12 -34.43 -0.30
CA THR A 2 37.68 -34.15 -0.06
C THR A 2 37.42 -33.29 1.16
N LEU A 3 38.05 -33.54 2.30
CA LEU A 3 37.85 -32.79 3.56
C LEU A 3 38.28 -31.31 3.43
N ARG A 4 39.37 -31.05 2.73
CA ARG A 4 39.85 -29.67 2.45
C ARG A 4 38.92 -28.92 1.52
N LEU A 5 38.36 -29.58 0.51
CA LEU A 5 37.38 -28.98 -0.43
C LEU A 5 36.09 -28.66 0.32
N LEU A 6 35.60 -29.54 1.18
CA LEU A 6 34.43 -29.28 2.03
C LEU A 6 34.65 -28.09 2.98
N ALA A 7 35.82 -28.01 3.61
CA ALA A 7 36.14 -26.86 4.48
C ALA A 7 36.16 -25.53 3.72
N ILE A 8 36.79 -25.50 2.52
CA ILE A 8 36.80 -24.31 1.67
C ILE A 8 35.38 -23.94 1.25
N ALA A 9 34.60 -24.91 0.79
CA ALA A 9 33.21 -24.66 0.39
C ALA A 9 32.38 -24.11 1.57
N SER A 10 32.56 -24.65 2.78
CA SER A 10 31.87 -24.16 3.98
C SER A 10 32.25 -22.72 4.33
N VAL A 11 33.52 -22.34 4.19
CA VAL A 11 33.99 -20.97 4.42
C VAL A 11 33.38 -20.00 3.40
N VAL A 12 33.36 -20.41 2.13
CA VAL A 12 32.77 -19.58 1.04
C VAL A 12 31.27 -19.39 1.28
N VAL A 13 30.53 -20.46 1.62
CA VAL A 13 29.10 -20.38 1.94
C VAL A 13 28.85 -19.47 3.14
N MET A 14 29.65 -19.62 4.21
CA MET A 14 29.53 -18.79 5.40
C MET A 14 29.80 -17.31 5.09
N TYR A 15 30.81 -17.03 4.30
CA TYR A 15 31.10 -15.66 3.84
C TYR A 15 29.92 -15.05 3.08
N HIS A 16 29.33 -15.79 2.13
CA HIS A 16 28.17 -15.32 1.39
C HIS A 16 26.94 -15.10 2.28
N LEU A 17 26.70 -15.97 3.25
CA LEU A 17 25.59 -15.81 4.20
C LEU A 17 25.78 -14.57 5.09
N LEU A 18 27.00 -14.30 5.53
CA LEU A 18 27.33 -13.09 6.30
C LEU A 18 27.18 -11.83 5.46
N ASP A 19 27.66 -11.82 4.21
CA ASP A 19 27.49 -10.72 3.28
C ASP A 19 26.00 -10.42 3.03
N LEU A 20 25.19 -11.46 2.78
CA LEU A 20 23.74 -11.33 2.65
C LEU A 20 23.10 -10.78 3.92
N HIS A 21 23.55 -11.27 5.11
CA HIS A 21 23.05 -10.77 6.38
C HIS A 21 23.28 -9.27 6.54
N PHE A 22 24.50 -8.80 6.33
CA PHE A 22 24.84 -7.38 6.49
C PHE A 22 24.09 -6.51 5.49
N ARG A 23 24.01 -6.92 4.22
CA ARG A 23 23.29 -6.18 3.18
C ARG A 23 21.81 -6.05 3.50
N TYR A 24 21.12 -7.16 3.77
CA TYR A 24 19.69 -7.10 4.07
C TYR A 24 19.40 -6.42 5.40
N ARG A 25 20.31 -6.48 6.37
CA ARG A 25 20.15 -5.75 7.61
C ARG A 25 20.27 -4.25 7.40
N GLU A 26 21.21 -3.81 6.56
CA GLU A 26 21.36 -2.42 6.17
C GLU A 26 20.15 -1.94 5.34
N ASP A 27 19.70 -2.69 4.35
CA ASP A 27 18.50 -2.36 3.59
C ASP A 27 17.27 -2.18 4.50
N MET A 28 17.16 -3.03 5.53
CA MET A 28 16.08 -2.92 6.53
C MET A 28 16.25 -1.67 7.41
N ARG A 29 17.47 -1.26 7.75
CA ARG A 29 17.75 -0.01 8.45
C ARG A 29 17.32 1.18 7.60
N VAL A 30 17.77 1.22 6.36
CA VAL A 30 17.45 2.28 5.40
C VAL A 30 15.94 2.38 5.16
N LYS A 31 15.22 1.26 5.13
CA LYS A 31 13.75 1.26 4.98
C LYS A 31 13.06 2.09 6.07
N TYR A 32 13.61 2.13 7.26
CA TYR A 32 13.01 2.77 8.42
C TYR A 32 13.69 4.10 8.80
N LEU A 33 14.41 4.71 7.87
CA LEU A 33 14.83 6.11 8.03
C LEU A 33 13.60 7.03 8.08
N PRO A 34 13.71 8.19 8.74
CA PRO A 34 12.63 9.17 8.81
C PRO A 34 12.17 9.63 7.43
N THR A 35 10.86 9.82 7.27
CA THR A 35 10.27 10.51 6.13
C THR A 35 10.22 12.00 6.42
N GLN A 36 10.52 12.84 5.45
CA GLN A 36 10.40 14.29 5.56
C GLN A 36 8.97 14.72 5.19
N PHE A 37 8.41 15.64 5.96
CA PHE A 37 7.06 16.16 5.78
C PHE A 37 7.08 17.68 5.79
N ASP A 38 7.08 18.29 4.62
CA ASP A 38 7.22 19.75 4.48
C ASP A 38 5.86 20.49 4.54
N SER A 39 4.74 19.76 4.59
CA SER A 39 3.39 20.32 4.43
C SER A 39 2.47 20.11 5.63
N LEU A 40 3.00 19.88 6.82
CA LEU A 40 2.18 19.82 8.03
C LEU A 40 1.71 21.21 8.43
N SER A 41 0.49 21.32 8.98
CA SER A 41 0.05 22.56 9.59
C SER A 41 0.85 22.84 10.86
N ASP A 42 1.11 24.13 11.16
CA ASP A 42 1.80 24.53 12.41
C ASP A 42 1.18 23.91 13.66
N TYR A 43 -0.14 23.74 13.65
CA TYR A 43 -0.88 23.09 14.75
C TYR A 43 -0.52 21.60 14.88
N ASP A 44 -0.55 20.85 13.77
CA ASP A 44 -0.23 19.41 13.78
C ASP A 44 1.26 19.21 14.06
N GLU A 45 2.14 20.05 13.53
CA GLU A 45 3.56 20.03 13.84
C GLU A 45 3.82 20.32 15.32
N ALA A 46 3.20 21.35 15.89
CA ALA A 46 3.31 21.66 17.30
C ALA A 46 2.80 20.52 18.19
N ILE A 47 1.68 19.90 17.80
CA ILE A 47 1.18 18.71 18.51
C ILE A 47 2.15 17.54 18.35
N LEU A 48 2.63 17.22 17.16
CA LEU A 48 3.58 16.13 16.93
C LEU A 48 4.94 16.37 17.62
N SER A 49 5.33 17.59 17.83
CA SER A 49 6.57 18.00 18.53
C SER A 49 6.40 18.17 20.03
N SER A 50 5.17 18.31 20.55
CA SER A 50 4.93 18.52 21.97
C SER A 50 5.05 17.23 22.76
N THR A 51 5.54 17.34 24.01
CA THR A 51 5.62 16.21 24.96
C THR A 51 4.33 15.93 25.71
N ARG A 52 3.34 16.81 25.59
CA ARG A 52 2.04 16.70 26.31
C ARG A 52 1.01 15.89 25.52
N TRP A 53 1.35 14.63 25.28
CA TRP A 53 0.44 13.69 24.59
C TRP A 53 -0.50 12.93 25.52
N GLU A 54 -0.22 12.99 26.82
CA GLU A 54 -1.03 12.31 27.81
C GLU A 54 -2.43 12.92 27.80
N VAL A 55 -3.41 12.04 27.72
CA VAL A 55 -4.82 12.44 27.88
C VAL A 55 -4.96 12.89 29.31
N ASP A 56 -4.98 14.21 29.55
CA ASP A 56 -5.28 14.76 30.85
C ASP A 56 -6.63 14.26 31.34
N SER A 57 -6.74 13.97 32.63
CA SER A 57 -7.97 13.53 33.27
C SER A 57 -9.16 14.48 33.03
N ASP A 58 -8.87 15.74 32.71
CA ASP A 58 -9.87 16.76 32.39
C ASP A 58 -10.52 16.62 31.00
N THR A 59 -9.98 15.72 30.15
CA THR A 59 -10.55 15.41 28.83
C THR A 59 -11.59 14.27 28.85
N ALA A 60 -12.09 13.88 30.01
CA ALA A 60 -13.09 12.80 30.17
C ALA A 60 -14.38 13.02 29.35
N SER A 61 -14.73 14.27 29.01
CA SER A 61 -15.84 14.60 28.10
C SER A 61 -15.42 14.67 26.62
N SER A 62 -14.13 14.55 26.30
CA SER A 62 -13.65 14.54 24.94
C SER A 62 -13.90 13.19 24.26
N GLY A 63 -13.93 13.18 22.93
CA GLY A 63 -14.05 11.93 22.15
C GLY A 63 -12.98 10.88 22.52
N ARG A 64 -11.80 11.31 22.97
CA ARG A 64 -10.70 10.46 23.46
C ARG A 64 -11.05 9.73 24.75
N GLY A 65 -11.59 10.45 25.74
CA GLY A 65 -12.04 9.86 27.01
C GLY A 65 -13.08 8.76 26.75
N ILE A 66 -14.09 9.05 25.93
CA ILE A 66 -15.12 8.06 25.56
C ILE A 66 -14.49 6.81 24.92
N LEU A 67 -13.50 6.97 24.04
CA LEU A 67 -12.82 5.83 23.44
C LEU A 67 -12.07 5.01 24.50
N LEU A 68 -11.29 5.66 25.36
CA LEU A 68 -10.44 5.01 26.35
C LEU A 68 -11.25 4.29 27.42
N ASP A 69 -12.32 4.90 27.95
CA ASP A 69 -13.20 4.32 28.96
C ASP A 69 -13.97 3.09 28.45
N ASN A 70 -14.20 3.04 27.14
CA ASN A 70 -14.93 1.94 26.51
C ASN A 70 -14.02 0.89 25.87
N ARG A 71 -12.74 0.81 26.21
CA ARG A 71 -11.78 -0.16 25.61
C ARG A 71 -12.28 -1.60 25.64
N ARG A 72 -12.88 -2.05 26.69
CA ARG A 72 -13.44 -3.40 26.83
C ARG A 72 -14.50 -3.74 25.78
N HIS A 73 -15.08 -2.73 25.13
CA HIS A 73 -16.07 -2.87 24.08
C HIS A 73 -15.46 -2.76 22.68
N TRP A 74 -14.16 -2.52 22.56
CA TRP A 74 -13.50 -2.48 21.26
C TRP A 74 -13.50 -3.86 20.63
N LYS A 75 -14.02 -3.93 19.41
CA LYS A 75 -14.02 -5.17 18.63
C LYS A 75 -12.76 -5.23 17.78
N LYS A 76 -11.92 -6.25 18.00
CA LYS A 76 -10.69 -6.47 17.22
C LYS A 76 -11.03 -6.78 15.77
N LEU A 77 -10.43 -6.01 14.84
CA LEU A 77 -10.51 -6.22 13.39
C LEU A 77 -9.31 -7.02 12.87
N GLY A 78 -8.13 -6.79 13.45
CA GLY A 78 -6.92 -7.47 13.02
C GLY A 78 -5.71 -7.17 13.89
N LYS A 79 -4.63 -7.91 13.62
CA LYS A 79 -3.31 -7.67 14.18
C LYS A 79 -2.30 -7.67 13.03
N GLY A 80 -1.60 -6.57 12.90
CA GLY A 80 -0.50 -6.39 11.95
C GLY A 80 0.86 -6.45 12.66
N ARG A 81 1.90 -6.09 11.93
CA ARG A 81 3.25 -5.97 12.48
C ARG A 81 3.42 -4.70 13.32
N GLU A 82 2.79 -3.62 12.88
CA GLU A 82 2.91 -2.31 13.50
C GLU A 82 1.98 -2.13 14.70
N GLY A 83 0.99 -3.01 14.86
CA GLY A 83 0.03 -2.87 15.94
C GLY A 83 -1.23 -3.71 15.75
N GLU A 84 -2.23 -3.36 16.51
CA GLU A 84 -3.54 -3.98 16.48
C GLU A 84 -4.60 -2.97 16.06
N THR A 85 -5.58 -3.43 15.30
CA THR A 85 -6.68 -2.59 14.80
C THR A 85 -7.99 -3.04 15.41
N PHE A 86 -8.75 -2.07 15.92
CA PHE A 86 -10.04 -2.28 16.56
C PHE A 86 -11.10 -1.40 15.91
N THR A 87 -12.36 -1.70 16.16
CA THR A 87 -13.49 -0.82 15.84
C THR A 87 -14.35 -0.57 17.07
N PHE A 88 -14.79 0.66 17.21
CA PHE A 88 -15.74 1.11 18.21
C PHE A 88 -16.47 2.35 17.72
N ASN A 89 -17.78 2.43 17.91
CA ASN A 89 -18.61 3.59 17.58
C ASN A 89 -18.33 4.22 16.20
N ASN A 90 -18.40 3.41 15.14
CA ASN A 90 -18.12 3.83 13.75
C ASN A 90 -16.72 4.44 13.53
N THR A 91 -15.76 4.04 14.36
CA THR A 91 -14.34 4.39 14.17
C THR A 91 -13.49 3.15 14.05
N VAL A 92 -12.35 3.29 13.39
CA VAL A 92 -11.24 2.36 13.44
C VAL A 92 -10.17 2.96 14.34
N ILE A 93 -9.65 2.15 15.25
CA ILE A 93 -8.61 2.54 16.19
C ILE A 93 -7.41 1.63 15.95
N LYS A 94 -6.32 2.17 15.44
CA LYS A 94 -5.04 1.47 15.27
C LYS A 94 -4.14 1.81 16.46
N VAL A 95 -3.79 0.79 17.24
CA VAL A 95 -2.90 0.91 18.40
C VAL A 95 -1.55 0.34 18.02
N TYR A 96 -0.52 1.16 18.03
CA TYR A 96 0.82 0.77 17.60
C TYR A 96 1.59 0.05 18.70
N ASN A 97 2.40 -0.93 18.29
CA ASN A 97 3.32 -1.63 19.18
C ASN A 97 4.69 -0.93 19.17
N GLU A 98 5.13 -0.42 20.31
CA GLU A 98 6.47 0.18 20.43
C GLU A 98 7.60 -0.81 20.17
N GLU A 99 7.47 -2.03 20.66
CA GLU A 99 8.54 -3.04 20.60
C GLU A 99 8.79 -3.59 19.19
N THR A 100 7.77 -3.62 18.33
CA THR A 100 7.85 -4.30 17.03
C THR A 100 7.61 -3.39 15.84
N SER A 101 7.06 -2.19 16.07
CA SER A 101 6.81 -1.21 15.03
C SER A 101 7.95 -0.20 14.98
N PRO A 102 8.71 -0.16 13.89
CA PRO A 102 9.73 0.85 13.72
C PRO A 102 9.06 2.16 13.34
N PHE A 103 8.74 2.97 14.33
CA PHE A 103 8.40 4.37 14.10
C PHE A 103 9.60 5.05 13.45
N ARG A 104 9.36 5.83 12.41
CA ARG A 104 10.44 6.39 11.60
C ARG A 104 10.89 7.73 12.11
N ASN A 105 9.99 8.54 12.59
CA ASN A 105 10.24 9.92 12.95
C ASN A 105 10.44 10.08 14.47
N CYS A 106 11.42 10.86 14.85
CA CYS A 106 11.71 11.23 16.24
C CYS A 106 10.91 12.46 16.65
N ILE A 107 10.51 12.54 17.92
CA ILE A 107 9.96 13.75 18.51
C ILE A 107 11.15 14.67 18.82
N GLN A 108 11.12 15.91 18.34
CA GLN A 108 12.16 16.89 18.63
C GLN A 108 12.01 17.43 20.06
N GLY A 109 13.12 17.69 20.72
CA GLY A 109 13.18 18.59 21.88
C GLY A 109 12.86 18.03 23.25
N THR A 110 13.07 16.73 23.54
CA THR A 110 12.83 16.21 24.89
C THR A 110 13.78 15.14 25.35
N ASP A 111 13.88 15.08 26.70
CA ASP A 111 14.69 14.18 27.54
C ASP A 111 15.02 12.81 26.92
N ALA A 112 16.04 12.15 27.47
CA ALA A 112 16.65 10.89 27.05
C ALA A 112 15.70 9.71 26.72
N SER A 113 14.39 9.89 26.80
CA SER A 113 13.34 8.98 26.33
C SER A 113 12.75 9.39 24.98
N ALA A 114 13.60 9.80 24.03
CA ALA A 114 13.16 10.27 22.72
C ALA A 114 12.17 9.29 22.10
N ARG A 115 10.90 9.69 22.06
CA ARG A 115 9.81 8.91 21.50
C ARG A 115 9.71 9.10 20.00
N ARG A 116 9.30 8.09 19.29
CA ARG A 116 9.05 8.14 17.85
C ARG A 116 7.57 8.12 17.56
N TRP A 117 7.17 8.75 16.49
CA TRP A 117 5.78 8.72 16.04
C TRP A 117 5.62 8.00 14.69
N PRO A 118 4.47 7.35 14.47
CA PRO A 118 4.20 6.62 13.24
C PRO A 118 4.11 7.56 12.03
N THR A 119 4.78 7.24 10.95
CA THR A 119 4.71 7.95 9.68
C THR A 119 3.26 8.08 9.16
N GLU A 120 2.40 7.11 9.47
CA GLU A 120 0.99 7.11 9.05
C GLU A 120 0.23 8.34 9.56
N ILE A 121 0.56 8.88 10.74
CA ILE A 121 -0.14 10.03 11.30
C ILE A 121 0.04 11.27 10.43
N PRO A 122 1.26 11.82 10.23
CA PRO A 122 1.43 13.01 9.40
C PRO A 122 1.07 12.77 7.94
N ALA A 123 1.39 11.63 7.36
CA ALA A 123 1.00 11.31 5.99
C ALA A 123 -0.53 11.35 5.80
N SER A 124 -1.28 10.81 6.77
CA SER A 124 -2.75 10.83 6.72
C SER A 124 -3.33 12.22 6.96
N LEU A 125 -2.70 13.06 7.80
CA LEU A 125 -3.11 14.44 8.02
C LEU A 125 -2.94 15.27 6.75
N ILE A 126 -1.80 15.15 6.09
CA ILE A 126 -1.51 15.84 4.83
C ILE A 126 -2.50 15.42 3.75
N MET A 127 -2.73 14.12 3.58
CA MET A 127 -3.48 13.57 2.45
C MET A 127 -5.00 13.53 2.68
N GLY A 128 -5.42 13.01 3.83
CA GLY A 128 -6.84 12.83 4.15
C GLY A 128 -7.45 14.00 4.91
N GLY A 129 -6.61 14.86 5.47
CA GLY A 129 -7.03 15.97 6.33
C GLY A 129 -7.69 15.47 7.62
N ARG A 130 -8.16 16.43 8.42
CA ARG A 130 -8.99 16.14 9.60
C ARG A 130 -10.46 16.05 9.20
N ASN A 131 -11.16 15.11 9.79
CA ASN A 131 -12.61 14.97 9.61
C ASN A 131 -13.35 15.88 10.62
N ASP A 132 -13.15 17.18 10.52
CA ASP A 132 -13.73 18.21 11.39
C ASP A 132 -14.96 18.92 10.80
N GLY A 133 -15.38 18.49 9.59
CA GLY A 133 -16.53 19.07 8.89
C GLY A 133 -16.20 20.36 8.11
N SER A 134 -14.93 20.79 8.06
CA SER A 134 -14.52 21.92 7.23
C SER A 134 -14.77 21.60 5.75
N LYS A 135 -15.19 22.61 4.99
CA LYS A 135 -15.31 22.47 3.53
C LYS A 135 -13.91 22.48 2.94
N LEU A 136 -13.60 21.43 2.18
CA LEU A 136 -12.38 21.38 1.37
C LEU A 136 -12.38 22.52 0.35
N LEU A 137 -11.26 23.16 0.19
CA LEU A 137 -11.01 24.10 -0.90
C LEU A 137 -10.95 23.35 -2.22
N ASP A 138 -11.14 24.06 -3.35
CA ASP A 138 -11.19 23.42 -4.68
C ASP A 138 -9.87 22.71 -5.03
N ASP A 139 -8.75 23.25 -4.60
CA ASP A 139 -7.41 22.67 -4.75
C ASP A 139 -7.16 21.45 -3.82
N GLU A 140 -7.99 21.28 -2.79
CA GLU A 140 -7.90 20.17 -1.84
C GLU A 140 -8.86 19.01 -2.14
N ARG A 141 -9.59 19.03 -3.25
CA ARG A 141 -10.56 17.97 -3.60
C ARG A 141 -9.96 16.58 -3.69
N TYR A 142 -8.66 16.46 -3.95
CA TYR A 142 -7.97 15.16 -3.92
C TYR A 142 -8.08 14.46 -2.56
N ARG A 143 -8.23 15.21 -1.45
CA ARG A 143 -8.41 14.67 -0.09
C ARG A 143 -9.66 13.81 0.05
N GLU A 144 -10.66 14.02 -0.80
CA GLU A 144 -11.86 13.18 -0.83
C GLU A 144 -11.53 11.71 -1.18
N HIS A 145 -10.40 11.46 -1.82
CA HIS A 145 -9.95 10.14 -2.24
C HIS A 145 -9.00 9.48 -1.23
N PHE A 146 -8.76 10.09 -0.07
CA PHE A 146 -8.00 9.51 1.02
C PHE A 146 -8.87 9.29 2.26
N VAL A 147 -8.48 8.34 3.10
CA VAL A 147 -9.15 8.11 4.39
C VAL A 147 -8.77 9.23 5.34
N PRO A 148 -9.71 10.04 5.86
CA PRO A 148 -9.40 11.16 6.73
C PRO A 148 -9.03 10.71 8.14
N VAL A 149 -8.30 11.56 8.85
CA VAL A 149 -7.98 11.39 10.26
C VAL A 149 -9.12 11.93 11.12
N LYS A 150 -9.62 11.14 12.07
CA LYS A 150 -10.53 11.63 13.10
C LYS A 150 -9.78 12.18 14.30
N ASP A 151 -8.78 11.43 14.77
CA ASP A 151 -7.96 11.81 15.90
C ASP A 151 -6.69 10.98 15.97
N TYR A 152 -5.71 11.43 16.72
CA TYR A 152 -4.52 10.67 17.10
C TYR A 152 -4.02 11.13 18.45
N PHE A 153 -3.54 10.20 19.26
CA PHE A 153 -3.08 10.50 20.62
C PHE A 153 -2.20 9.39 21.18
N LEU A 154 -1.49 9.72 22.26
CA LEU A 154 -0.68 8.79 23.03
C LEU A 154 -1.41 8.47 24.33
N ALA A 155 -1.66 7.20 24.60
CA ALA A 155 -2.29 6.77 25.83
C ALA A 155 -1.80 5.39 26.28
N ALA A 156 -1.72 5.18 27.60
CA ALA A 156 -1.43 3.87 28.16
C ALA A 156 -2.60 2.92 27.90
N THR A 157 -2.31 1.68 27.53
CA THR A 157 -3.34 0.64 27.34
C THR A 157 -3.83 0.06 28.67
N GLU A 158 -3.03 0.14 29.71
CA GLU A 158 -3.32 -0.29 31.09
C GLU A 158 -2.89 0.82 32.05
N PRO A 159 -3.45 0.89 33.28
CA PRO A 159 -3.18 1.99 34.22
C PRO A 159 -1.70 2.23 34.56
N LEU A 160 -0.86 1.21 34.40
CA LEU A 160 0.60 1.27 34.64
C LEU A 160 1.41 0.89 33.40
N GLY A 161 0.76 0.83 32.23
CA GLY A 161 1.38 0.46 30.97
C GLY A 161 2.12 1.61 30.30
N THR A 162 3.07 1.29 29.42
CA THR A 162 3.70 2.29 28.55
C THR A 162 2.68 2.92 27.61
N PRO A 163 2.67 4.25 27.45
CA PRO A 163 1.80 4.91 26.50
C PRO A 163 2.08 4.43 25.07
N ARG A 164 1.01 4.23 24.30
CA ARG A 164 1.07 3.79 22.90
C ARG A 164 0.35 4.79 22.01
N TRP A 165 0.83 4.94 20.79
CA TRP A 165 0.16 5.73 19.78
C TRP A 165 -1.16 5.09 19.38
N HIS A 166 -2.21 5.91 19.31
CA HIS A 166 -3.52 5.58 18.81
C HIS A 166 -3.79 6.47 17.59
N PHE A 167 -4.15 5.86 16.49
CA PHE A 167 -4.61 6.54 15.29
C PHE A 167 -6.08 6.19 15.06
N VAL A 168 -6.92 7.18 14.90
CA VAL A 168 -8.37 7.02 14.79
C VAL A 168 -8.84 7.54 13.44
N SER A 169 -9.55 6.68 12.71
CA SER A 169 -10.12 6.98 11.40
C SER A 169 -11.59 6.54 11.32
N PRO A 170 -12.37 6.97 10.32
CA PRO A 170 -13.72 6.46 10.11
C PRO A 170 -13.75 4.97 9.84
N PHE A 171 -14.74 4.26 10.38
CA PHE A 171 -14.98 2.87 10.01
C PHE A 171 -15.78 2.80 8.71
N LEU A 172 -15.12 2.42 7.62
CA LEU A 172 -15.72 2.25 6.30
C LEU A 172 -16.32 0.83 6.21
N LYS A 173 -17.63 0.72 6.51
CA LYS A 173 -18.33 -0.58 6.65
C LYS A 173 -18.31 -1.45 5.40
N SER A 174 -18.24 -0.85 4.21
CA SER A 174 -18.11 -1.58 2.94
C SER A 174 -16.76 -2.28 2.79
N GLY A 175 -15.79 -1.96 3.64
CA GLY A 175 -14.47 -2.58 3.66
C GLY A 175 -13.59 -2.14 2.49
N THR A 176 -12.67 -3.02 2.10
CA THR A 176 -11.67 -2.77 1.05
C THR A 176 -12.12 -3.27 -0.32
N LEU A 177 -11.40 -2.91 -1.40
CA LEU A 177 -11.65 -3.46 -2.74
C LEU A 177 -11.56 -4.99 -2.77
N LYS A 178 -10.73 -5.58 -1.92
CA LYS A 178 -10.68 -7.04 -1.78
C LYS A 178 -12.01 -7.62 -1.28
N HIS A 179 -12.66 -6.94 -0.34
CA HIS A 179 -13.98 -7.33 0.15
C HIS A 179 -15.06 -7.11 -0.91
N LEU A 180 -15.03 -5.98 -1.60
CA LEU A 180 -15.95 -5.68 -2.70
C LEU A 180 -15.84 -6.73 -3.80
N ALA A 181 -14.62 -7.07 -4.23
CA ALA A 181 -14.40 -8.09 -5.24
C ALA A 181 -15.01 -9.45 -4.85
N LYS A 182 -14.82 -9.85 -3.59
CA LYS A 182 -15.41 -11.10 -3.06
C LYS A 182 -16.94 -11.04 -3.04
N LYS A 183 -17.54 -9.88 -2.72
CA LYS A 183 -18.99 -9.66 -2.71
C LYS A 183 -19.55 -9.73 -4.12
N LEU A 184 -18.96 -9.04 -5.09
CA LEU A 184 -19.38 -9.05 -6.50
C LEU A 184 -19.30 -10.44 -7.10
N ARG A 185 -18.22 -11.18 -6.86
CA ARG A 185 -18.07 -12.55 -7.35
C ARG A 185 -19.10 -13.52 -6.79
N LYS A 186 -19.59 -13.29 -5.57
CA LYS A 186 -20.61 -14.13 -4.93
C LYS A 186 -22.05 -13.73 -5.27
N SER A 187 -22.23 -12.58 -5.90
CA SER A 187 -23.54 -12.10 -6.32
C SER A 187 -24.17 -13.07 -7.33
N SER A 188 -25.49 -13.19 -7.30
CA SER A 188 -26.26 -13.91 -8.31
C SER A 188 -26.13 -13.27 -9.69
N ASN A 189 -25.98 -11.96 -9.74
CA ASN A 189 -25.70 -11.19 -10.96
C ASN A 189 -24.19 -11.16 -11.21
N ARG A 190 -23.70 -12.09 -12.02
CA ARG A 190 -22.28 -12.21 -12.34
C ARG A 190 -21.94 -11.33 -13.52
N HIS A 191 -21.15 -10.30 -13.25
CA HIS A 191 -20.63 -9.41 -14.28
C HIS A 191 -19.39 -9.98 -14.98
N SER A 192 -19.27 -9.69 -16.27
CA SER A 192 -18.02 -9.87 -17.00
C SER A 192 -16.99 -8.83 -16.56
N TYR A 193 -15.69 -9.07 -16.81
CA TYR A 193 -14.66 -8.10 -16.48
C TYR A 193 -14.80 -6.77 -17.28
N ARG A 194 -15.42 -6.79 -18.46
CA ARG A 194 -15.69 -5.59 -19.27
C ARG A 194 -16.80 -4.73 -18.67
N GLU A 195 -17.89 -5.35 -18.21
CA GLU A 195 -18.95 -4.63 -17.47
C GLU A 195 -18.39 -4.02 -16.18
N LEU A 196 -17.54 -4.75 -15.46
CA LEU A 196 -16.87 -4.26 -14.27
C LEU A 196 -15.93 -3.09 -14.59
N ASP A 197 -15.18 -3.16 -15.70
CA ASP A 197 -14.33 -2.08 -16.15
C ASP A 197 -15.18 -0.83 -16.48
N GLN A 198 -16.27 -0.99 -17.22
CA GLN A 198 -17.19 0.11 -17.51
C GLN A 198 -17.75 0.76 -16.23
N MET A 199 -18.08 -0.06 -15.22
CA MET A 199 -18.66 0.41 -13.97
C MET A 199 -17.65 1.13 -13.07
N PHE A 200 -16.40 0.65 -12.99
CA PHE A 200 -15.41 1.07 -12.00
C PHE A 200 -14.23 1.86 -12.58
N ARG A 201 -14.13 2.01 -13.90
CA ARG A 201 -13.07 2.80 -14.53
C ARG A 201 -13.03 4.26 -14.01
N PRO A 202 -14.17 4.97 -13.85
CA PRO A 202 -14.16 6.32 -13.29
C PRO A 202 -13.59 6.37 -11.87
N SER A 203 -13.83 5.34 -11.04
CA SER A 203 -13.27 5.27 -9.69
C SER A 203 -11.75 5.08 -9.70
N PHE A 204 -11.24 4.25 -10.62
CA PHE A 204 -9.81 4.07 -10.82
C PHE A 204 -9.14 5.36 -11.30
N GLU A 205 -9.75 6.06 -12.25
CA GLU A 205 -9.27 7.35 -12.77
C GLU A 205 -9.23 8.44 -11.69
N SER A 206 -10.23 8.48 -10.81
CA SER A 206 -10.23 9.37 -9.65
C SER A 206 -9.07 9.08 -8.69
N LEU A 207 -8.74 7.80 -8.47
CA LEU A 207 -7.58 7.45 -7.64
C LEU A 207 -6.25 7.77 -8.32
N LEU A 208 -6.15 7.68 -9.66
CA LEU A 208 -4.95 8.14 -10.38
C LEU A 208 -4.75 9.65 -10.20
N SER A 209 -5.83 10.44 -10.31
CA SER A 209 -5.77 11.89 -10.06
C SER A 209 -5.35 12.20 -8.62
N ALA A 210 -5.86 11.45 -7.64
CA ALA A 210 -5.48 11.60 -6.25
C ALA A 210 -4.00 11.24 -5.99
N LEU A 211 -3.49 10.18 -6.62
CA LEU A 211 -2.07 9.84 -6.54
C LEU A 211 -1.18 10.88 -7.20
N ASP A 212 -1.62 11.45 -8.34
CA ASP A 212 -0.88 12.52 -9.00
C ASP A 212 -0.76 13.75 -8.09
N SER A 213 -1.85 14.13 -7.42
CA SER A 213 -1.84 15.20 -6.42
C SER A 213 -0.91 14.90 -5.24
N LEU A 214 -0.89 13.65 -4.74
CA LEU A 214 0.06 13.21 -3.71
C LEU A 214 1.51 13.41 -4.16
N HIS A 215 1.81 12.98 -5.38
CA HIS A 215 3.15 13.01 -5.93
C HIS A 215 3.63 14.44 -6.23
N MET A 216 2.75 15.30 -6.75
CA MET A 216 3.11 16.62 -7.28
C MET A 216 3.00 17.73 -6.24
N ALA A 217 1.98 17.67 -5.37
CA ALA A 217 1.73 18.73 -4.38
C ALA A 217 2.47 18.50 -3.07
N HIS A 218 2.76 17.25 -2.71
CA HIS A 218 3.31 16.90 -1.41
C HIS A 218 4.66 16.17 -1.47
N ASP A 219 5.15 15.89 -2.68
CA ASP A 219 6.40 15.16 -2.92
C ASP A 219 6.52 13.86 -2.13
N LEU A 220 5.40 13.13 -2.03
CA LEU A 220 5.30 11.88 -1.30
C LEU A 220 4.84 10.74 -2.20
N CYS A 221 5.36 9.55 -1.97
CA CYS A 221 4.88 8.29 -2.52
C CYS A 221 4.15 7.49 -1.43
N HIS A 222 3.18 6.68 -1.83
CA HIS A 222 2.44 5.81 -0.91
C HIS A 222 3.24 4.55 -0.54
N ASP A 223 3.98 3.99 -1.50
CA ASP A 223 4.84 2.80 -1.40
C ASP A 223 4.14 1.47 -1.05
N ASP A 224 2.84 1.47 -0.79
CA ASP A 224 2.08 0.24 -0.48
C ASP A 224 0.67 0.21 -1.07
N VAL A 225 0.50 0.75 -2.29
CA VAL A 225 -0.79 0.68 -3.00
C VAL A 225 -1.12 -0.78 -3.33
N LYS A 226 -2.28 -1.25 -2.83
CA LYS A 226 -2.81 -2.61 -3.04
C LYS A 226 -4.31 -2.68 -2.70
N LEU A 227 -5.00 -3.75 -3.10
CA LEU A 227 -6.44 -3.93 -2.88
C LEU A 227 -6.88 -3.80 -1.41
N GLU A 228 -6.02 -4.18 -0.49
CA GLU A 228 -6.27 -4.12 0.95
C GLU A 228 -6.23 -2.70 1.50
N ASN A 229 -5.54 -1.78 0.81
CA ASN A 229 -5.33 -0.39 1.22
C ASN A 229 -6.23 0.59 0.43
N ILE A 230 -7.12 0.09 -0.43
CA ILE A 230 -8.15 0.88 -1.11
C ILE A 230 -9.50 0.49 -0.53
N PHE A 231 -10.20 1.47 0.03
CA PHE A 231 -11.45 1.29 0.78
C PHE A 231 -12.65 1.78 -0.02
N VAL A 232 -13.81 1.17 0.19
CA VAL A 232 -15.10 1.62 -0.35
C VAL A 232 -15.75 2.54 0.68
N ALA A 233 -15.87 3.82 0.32
CA ALA A 233 -16.28 4.88 1.26
C ALA A 233 -17.78 4.91 1.54
N SER A 234 -18.62 4.35 0.65
CA SER A 234 -20.07 4.40 0.76
C SER A 234 -20.69 3.00 0.78
N GLU A 235 -21.70 2.81 1.62
CA GLU A 235 -22.50 1.57 1.64
C GLU A 235 -23.47 1.51 0.45
N HIS A 236 -23.84 2.66 -0.11
CA HIS A 236 -24.84 2.79 -1.18
C HIS A 236 -24.20 2.93 -2.56
N ASP A 237 -22.97 3.43 -2.65
CA ASP A 237 -22.25 3.59 -3.90
C ASP A 237 -20.88 2.90 -3.84
N PRO A 238 -20.76 1.70 -4.42
CA PRO A 238 -19.50 0.93 -4.40
C PRO A 238 -18.40 1.55 -5.28
N ARG A 239 -18.68 2.63 -6.01
CA ARG A 239 -17.72 3.34 -6.87
C ARG A 239 -16.94 4.41 -6.11
N LYS A 240 -17.34 4.78 -4.89
CA LYS A 240 -16.62 5.77 -4.08
C LYS A 240 -15.46 5.09 -3.36
N TRP A 241 -14.26 5.27 -3.91
CA TRP A 241 -13.03 4.66 -3.39
C TRP A 241 -12.15 5.66 -2.67
N LYS A 242 -11.43 5.18 -1.65
CA LYS A 242 -10.46 5.95 -0.87
C LYS A 242 -9.20 5.15 -0.64
N ILE A 243 -8.05 5.80 -0.77
CA ILE A 243 -6.74 5.26 -0.42
C ILE A 243 -6.52 5.44 1.09
N GLY A 244 -5.92 4.47 1.75
CA GLY A 244 -5.55 4.54 3.17
C GLY A 244 -4.34 3.67 3.49
N ASP A 245 -3.97 3.59 4.75
CA ASP A 245 -2.76 2.91 5.25
C ASP A 245 -1.47 3.53 4.67
N LEU A 246 -1.28 4.82 4.96
CA LEU A 246 -0.15 5.63 4.53
C LEU A 246 1.13 5.42 5.38
N GLY A 247 1.18 4.35 6.16
CA GLY A 247 2.32 4.03 7.03
C GLY A 247 3.65 3.78 6.28
N ASN A 248 3.60 3.56 4.98
CA ASN A 248 4.78 3.40 4.14
C ASN A 248 5.13 4.64 3.31
N ALA A 249 4.43 5.76 3.50
CA ALA A 249 4.69 6.97 2.73
C ALA A 249 6.14 7.46 2.89
N ARG A 250 6.75 7.90 1.77
CA ARG A 250 8.13 8.39 1.68
C ARG A 250 8.26 9.44 0.60
N GLU A 251 9.26 10.32 0.77
CA GLU A 251 9.73 11.20 -0.28
C GLU A 251 10.33 10.40 -1.45
N PRO A 252 10.29 10.91 -2.69
CA PRO A 252 10.76 10.17 -3.87
C PRO A 252 12.25 9.85 -3.86
N ASP A 253 13.07 10.68 -3.23
CA ASP A 253 14.52 10.51 -3.10
C ASP A 253 14.92 9.70 -1.86
N HIS A 254 13.94 9.16 -1.11
CA HIS A 254 14.22 8.34 0.06
C HIS A 254 15.15 7.16 -0.28
N PRO A 255 16.25 6.97 0.48
CA PRO A 255 17.30 6.00 0.14
C PRO A 255 16.81 4.56 -0.03
N TYR A 256 15.68 4.20 0.58
CA TYR A 256 15.09 2.87 0.44
C TYR A 256 14.77 2.49 -1.01
N HIS A 257 14.38 3.45 -1.86
CA HIS A 257 14.04 3.21 -3.26
C HIS A 257 15.25 2.74 -4.09
N TYR A 258 16.46 2.94 -3.58
CA TYR A 258 17.71 2.55 -4.23
C TYR A 258 18.31 1.25 -3.66
N THR A 259 17.68 0.66 -2.63
CA THR A 259 18.19 -0.56 -2.04
C THR A 259 17.88 -1.80 -2.89
N PRO A 260 18.73 -2.85 -2.83
CA PRO A 260 18.42 -4.15 -3.41
C PRO A 260 17.12 -4.75 -2.89
N LEU A 261 16.76 -4.52 -1.63
CA LEU A 261 15.51 -5.01 -1.03
C LEU A 261 14.27 -4.43 -1.71
N TRP A 262 14.30 -3.17 -2.13
CA TRP A 262 13.22 -2.54 -2.88
C TRP A 262 12.96 -3.24 -4.22
N VAL A 263 14.01 -3.59 -4.93
CA VAL A 263 13.94 -4.14 -6.29
C VAL A 263 13.77 -5.67 -6.31
N ALA A 264 14.31 -6.39 -5.33
CA ALA A 264 14.48 -7.84 -5.38
C ALA A 264 13.18 -8.64 -5.14
N ASP A 265 12.29 -8.15 -4.30
CA ASP A 265 11.12 -8.95 -3.86
C ASP A 265 9.96 -8.98 -4.87
N THR A 266 9.74 -7.90 -5.56
CA THR A 266 8.90 -7.75 -6.77
C THR A 266 9.56 -6.70 -7.63
N PRO A 267 9.58 -6.86 -8.95
CA PRO A 267 10.11 -5.82 -9.81
C PRO A 267 9.41 -4.50 -9.50
N GLN A 268 10.08 -3.63 -8.76
CA GLN A 268 9.61 -2.29 -8.45
C GLN A 268 10.45 -1.28 -9.21
N LEU A 269 9.81 -0.19 -9.59
CA LEU A 269 10.51 0.92 -10.23
C LEU A 269 11.23 1.74 -9.15
N ARG A 270 12.41 2.25 -9.48
CA ARG A 270 13.15 3.17 -8.57
C ARG A 270 12.41 4.47 -8.38
N ASP A 271 11.78 4.96 -9.44
CA ASP A 271 10.82 6.06 -9.35
C ASP A 271 9.57 5.55 -8.63
N CYS A 272 9.41 5.95 -7.37
CA CYS A 272 8.30 5.52 -6.53
C CYS A 272 6.96 6.08 -6.99
N ARG A 273 6.93 7.26 -7.65
CA ARG A 273 5.70 7.85 -8.20
C ARG A 273 5.15 6.99 -9.32
N ALA A 274 6.02 6.61 -10.27
CA ALA A 274 5.64 5.69 -11.33
C ALA A 274 5.34 4.28 -10.78
N ASN A 275 6.04 3.85 -9.73
CA ASN A 275 5.79 2.59 -9.06
C ASN A 275 4.40 2.55 -8.41
N ASP A 276 3.99 3.60 -7.72
CA ASP A 276 2.64 3.71 -7.14
C ASP A 276 1.55 3.69 -8.22
N ALA A 277 1.75 4.41 -9.31
CA ALA A 277 0.82 4.44 -10.43
C ALA A 277 0.68 3.07 -11.10
N LEU A 278 1.79 2.36 -11.31
CA LEU A 278 1.80 0.97 -11.80
C LEU A 278 1.15 0.01 -10.80
N ARG A 279 1.40 0.16 -9.51
CA ARG A 279 0.79 -0.66 -8.46
C ARG A 279 -0.72 -0.44 -8.39
N LEU A 280 -1.20 0.81 -8.51
CA LEU A 280 -2.63 1.10 -8.58
C LEU A 280 -3.26 0.45 -9.81
N THR A 281 -2.60 0.53 -10.97
CA THR A 281 -3.05 -0.14 -12.19
C THR A 281 -3.13 -1.65 -11.99
N LYS A 282 -2.10 -2.28 -11.46
CA LYS A 282 -2.10 -3.72 -11.13
C LYS A 282 -3.19 -4.09 -10.12
N ALA A 283 -3.40 -3.28 -9.10
CA ALA A 283 -4.46 -3.49 -8.11
C ALA A 283 -5.85 -3.41 -8.76
N TYR A 284 -6.08 -2.44 -9.65
CA TYR A 284 -7.31 -2.35 -10.42
C TYR A 284 -7.57 -3.60 -11.27
N PHE A 285 -6.58 -4.08 -11.98
CA PHE A 285 -6.69 -5.32 -12.78
C PHE A 285 -6.90 -6.57 -11.92
N GLN A 286 -6.26 -6.64 -10.75
CA GLN A 286 -6.56 -7.68 -9.76
C GLN A 286 -8.01 -7.62 -9.28
N PHE A 287 -8.54 -6.41 -9.05
CA PHE A 287 -9.93 -6.20 -8.66
C PHE A 287 -10.90 -6.71 -9.75
N LEU A 288 -10.71 -6.30 -11.00
CA LEU A 288 -11.53 -6.76 -12.14
C LEU A 288 -11.51 -8.30 -12.25
N ARG A 289 -10.32 -8.89 -12.20
CA ARG A 289 -10.14 -10.34 -12.24
C ARG A 289 -10.85 -11.06 -11.10
N ALA A 290 -10.69 -10.56 -9.87
CA ALA A 290 -11.24 -11.17 -8.67
C ALA A 290 -12.76 -11.01 -8.57
N SER A 291 -13.32 -9.95 -9.15
CA SER A 291 -14.76 -9.65 -9.17
C SER A 291 -15.50 -10.36 -10.30
N SER A 292 -14.80 -10.68 -11.39
CA SER A 292 -15.40 -11.27 -12.58
C SER A 292 -16.02 -12.64 -12.31
N GLY A 293 -17.19 -12.87 -12.93
CA GLY A 293 -17.84 -14.19 -12.95
C GLY A 293 -17.02 -15.25 -13.71
N ASN A 294 -16.18 -14.83 -14.65
CA ASN A 294 -15.28 -15.71 -15.41
C ASN A 294 -13.84 -15.16 -15.40
N PRO A 295 -13.04 -15.47 -14.38
CA PRO A 295 -11.65 -15.03 -14.31
C PRO A 295 -10.74 -15.66 -15.37
N ASP A 296 -11.11 -16.81 -15.95
CA ASP A 296 -10.32 -17.45 -17.00
C ASP A 296 -10.41 -16.64 -18.31
N ALA A 297 -11.59 -16.15 -18.66
CA ALA A 297 -11.76 -15.25 -19.81
C ALA A 297 -10.98 -13.93 -19.64
N PHE A 298 -10.88 -13.41 -18.40
CA PHE A 298 -10.02 -12.27 -18.11
C PHE A 298 -8.53 -12.62 -18.33
N ASP A 299 -8.08 -13.78 -17.83
CA ASP A 299 -6.70 -14.22 -17.93
C ASP A 299 -6.28 -14.41 -19.40
N GLU A 300 -7.16 -15.03 -20.21
CA GLU A 300 -6.94 -15.21 -21.65
C GLU A 300 -6.87 -13.87 -22.40
N ALA A 301 -7.79 -12.94 -22.12
CA ALA A 301 -7.81 -11.63 -22.75
C ALA A 301 -6.57 -10.79 -22.37
N LEU A 302 -6.18 -10.81 -21.08
CA LEU A 302 -5.02 -10.05 -20.61
C LEU A 302 -3.74 -10.52 -21.30
N ILE A 303 -3.50 -11.82 -21.36
CA ILE A 303 -2.29 -12.36 -21.98
C ILE A 303 -2.34 -12.23 -23.50
N GLY A 304 -3.51 -12.40 -24.11
CA GLY A 304 -3.70 -12.25 -25.55
C GLY A 304 -3.52 -10.81 -26.05
N GLY A 305 -3.68 -9.81 -25.19
CA GLY A 305 -3.55 -8.39 -25.57
C GLY A 305 -4.56 -7.94 -26.65
N VAL A 306 -5.70 -8.63 -26.74
CA VAL A 306 -6.63 -8.49 -27.88
C VAL A 306 -7.67 -7.41 -27.69
N ASP A 307 -8.06 -7.13 -26.45
CA ASP A 307 -9.07 -6.10 -26.14
C ASP A 307 -8.44 -4.79 -25.66
N THR A 308 -9.27 -3.74 -25.61
CA THR A 308 -8.84 -2.39 -25.23
C THR A 308 -8.25 -2.35 -23.83
N LEU A 309 -8.88 -3.09 -22.89
CA LEU A 309 -8.45 -3.15 -21.49
C LEU A 309 -7.06 -3.80 -21.36
N SER A 310 -6.82 -4.93 -22.03
CA SER A 310 -5.53 -5.60 -22.00
C SER A 310 -4.44 -4.78 -22.69
N ARG A 311 -4.75 -4.09 -23.79
CA ARG A 311 -3.82 -3.16 -24.45
C ARG A 311 -3.44 -2.01 -23.54
N PHE A 312 -4.42 -1.41 -22.87
CA PHE A 312 -4.17 -0.38 -21.84
C PHE A 312 -3.18 -0.87 -20.80
N TYR A 313 -3.41 -2.06 -20.23
CA TYR A 313 -2.49 -2.64 -19.25
C TYR A 313 -1.06 -2.77 -19.80
N TRP A 314 -0.91 -3.35 -20.99
CA TRP A 314 0.42 -3.64 -21.52
C TRP A 314 1.19 -2.38 -21.95
N VAL A 315 0.50 -1.34 -22.40
CA VAL A 315 1.12 -0.04 -22.67
C VAL A 315 1.70 0.55 -21.38
N VAL A 316 0.96 0.50 -20.27
CA VAL A 316 1.44 0.98 -18.97
C VAL A 316 2.55 0.08 -18.42
N ALA A 317 2.34 -1.24 -18.40
CA ALA A 317 3.23 -2.18 -17.71
C ALA A 317 4.57 -2.41 -18.46
N ARG A 318 4.63 -2.10 -19.77
CA ARG A 318 5.81 -2.28 -20.62
C ARG A 318 6.38 -0.99 -21.16
N SER A 319 5.98 0.12 -20.63
CA SER A 319 6.59 1.40 -20.96
C SER A 319 8.09 1.35 -20.69
N LEU A 320 8.90 1.82 -21.64
CA LEU A 320 10.36 1.92 -21.49
C LEU A 320 10.76 3.03 -20.53
N THR A 321 9.88 4.01 -20.33
CA THR A 321 10.06 5.12 -19.40
C THR A 321 9.06 4.99 -18.25
N PRO A 322 9.41 5.43 -17.05
CA PRO A 322 8.46 5.53 -15.95
C PRO A 322 7.22 6.34 -16.35
N VAL A 323 6.02 5.84 -16.07
CA VAL A 323 4.74 6.47 -16.42
C VAL A 323 4.08 7.00 -15.16
N SER A 324 3.83 8.30 -15.10
CA SER A 324 3.17 8.94 -13.95
C SER A 324 1.67 8.59 -13.86
N ALA A 325 1.05 8.88 -12.72
CA ALA A 325 -0.38 8.69 -12.53
C ALA A 325 -1.21 9.54 -13.52
N ALA A 326 -0.82 10.80 -13.76
CA ALA A 326 -1.45 11.65 -14.77
C ALA A 326 -1.36 11.07 -16.18
N GLN A 327 -0.20 10.54 -16.57
CA GLN A 327 -0.02 9.90 -17.87
C GLN A 327 -0.89 8.65 -18.02
N ILE A 328 -1.00 7.82 -16.98
CA ILE A 328 -1.90 6.65 -17.00
C ILE A 328 -3.36 7.10 -17.10
N TRP A 329 -3.72 8.17 -16.41
CA TRP A 329 -5.05 8.77 -16.52
C TRP A 329 -5.35 9.21 -17.98
N GLN A 330 -4.41 9.89 -18.64
CA GLN A 330 -4.54 10.25 -20.06
C GLN A 330 -4.65 9.01 -20.97
N LEU A 331 -3.85 7.99 -20.72
CA LEU A 331 -3.93 6.73 -21.47
C LEU A 331 -5.28 6.03 -21.28
N SER A 332 -5.92 6.16 -20.11
CA SER A 332 -7.25 5.57 -19.90
C SER A 332 -8.31 6.13 -20.83
N ALA A 333 -8.19 7.40 -21.23
CA ALA A 333 -9.08 8.02 -22.21
C ALA A 333 -8.80 7.52 -23.66
N VAL A 334 -7.55 7.15 -23.96
CA VAL A 334 -7.19 6.56 -25.28
C VAL A 334 -7.69 5.12 -25.40
N TYR A 335 -7.81 4.42 -24.28
CA TYR A 335 -8.26 3.03 -24.20
C TYR A 335 -9.57 2.93 -23.38
N PRO A 336 -10.68 3.46 -23.87
CA PRO A 336 -11.94 3.49 -23.12
C PRO A 336 -12.49 2.08 -22.90
N PRO A 337 -13.34 1.88 -21.88
CA PRO A 337 -14.05 0.62 -21.66
C PRO A 337 -14.88 0.23 -22.88
N GLN A 338 -14.80 -1.04 -23.28
CA GLN A 338 -15.62 -1.56 -24.39
C GLN A 338 -17.07 -1.73 -23.95
N LEU A 339 -17.99 -1.23 -24.76
CA LEU A 339 -19.40 -1.49 -24.57
C LEU A 339 -19.72 -2.98 -24.80
N VAL A 340 -20.59 -3.53 -23.97
CA VAL A 340 -21.07 -4.89 -24.15
C VAL A 340 -21.86 -4.97 -25.47
N GLY A 341 -21.39 -5.77 -26.41
CA GLY A 341 -21.96 -5.90 -27.75
C GLY A 341 -21.27 -5.12 -28.86
N ASP A 342 -20.30 -4.30 -28.54
CA ASP A 342 -19.50 -3.58 -29.52
C ASP A 342 -18.55 -4.56 -30.24
N LYS A 343 -18.87 -4.87 -31.50
CA LYS A 343 -18.07 -5.71 -32.41
C LYS A 343 -17.17 -4.88 -33.29
N THR A 344 -17.02 -3.56 -33.04
CA THR A 344 -16.17 -2.71 -33.86
C THR A 344 -14.76 -3.25 -33.86
N PRO A 345 -14.22 -3.64 -35.03
CA PRO A 345 -12.80 -3.98 -35.11
C PRO A 345 -12.04 -2.68 -34.94
N TRP A 346 -11.46 -2.46 -33.76
CA TRP A 346 -10.55 -1.34 -33.57
C TRP A 346 -9.46 -1.45 -34.63
N MET A 347 -9.22 -0.34 -35.32
CA MET A 347 -8.22 -0.19 -36.36
C MET A 347 -7.00 -1.06 -36.07
N THR A 348 -6.62 -1.82 -37.05
CA THR A 348 -5.47 -2.71 -37.13
C THR A 348 -4.15 -1.99 -36.84
N MET A 349 -3.93 -1.57 -35.61
CA MET A 349 -2.58 -1.55 -35.09
C MET A 349 -2.20 -3.02 -34.94
N GLN A 350 -1.22 -3.44 -35.73
CA GLN A 350 -0.68 -4.80 -35.64
C GLN A 350 -0.47 -5.11 -34.16
N PRO A 351 -0.90 -6.29 -33.68
CA PRO A 351 -0.58 -6.71 -32.35
C PRO A 351 0.94 -6.64 -32.26
N THR A 352 1.45 -5.65 -31.52
CA THR A 352 2.82 -5.73 -31.06
C THR A 352 2.90 -7.10 -30.45
N GLN A 353 3.67 -8.01 -31.09
CA GLN A 353 3.88 -9.35 -30.58
C GLN A 353 4.39 -9.17 -29.16
N VAL A 354 3.45 -9.25 -28.22
CA VAL A 354 3.74 -9.25 -26.80
C VAL A 354 4.42 -10.59 -26.57
N GLY A 355 5.72 -10.63 -26.93
CA GLY A 355 6.54 -11.80 -26.75
C GLY A 355 6.61 -12.11 -25.27
N PHE A 356 5.67 -12.90 -24.80
CA PHE A 356 5.93 -13.71 -23.63
C PHE A 356 7.17 -14.51 -23.98
N SER A 357 8.28 -14.22 -23.31
CA SER A 357 9.47 -15.05 -23.46
C SER A 357 9.03 -16.47 -23.09
N ARG A 358 8.93 -17.33 -24.11
CA ARG A 358 8.51 -18.74 -24.00
C ARG A 358 9.39 -19.59 -23.06
N GLY A 359 10.35 -18.97 -22.35
CA GLY A 359 11.30 -19.68 -21.51
C GLY A 359 10.74 -20.41 -20.28
N TRP A 360 9.47 -20.15 -19.90
CA TRP A 360 8.85 -20.80 -18.72
C TRP A 360 7.65 -21.69 -19.06
N ALA A 361 7.18 -21.68 -20.31
CA ALA A 361 5.97 -22.38 -20.69
C ALA A 361 6.04 -23.92 -20.60
N PRO A 362 7.09 -24.61 -21.05
CA PRO A 362 7.00 -26.08 -21.21
C PRO A 362 6.87 -26.84 -19.88
N THR A 363 7.56 -26.41 -18.82
CA THR A 363 7.57 -27.13 -17.54
C THR A 363 6.33 -26.85 -16.69
N ALA A 364 5.85 -25.61 -16.67
CA ALA A 364 4.63 -25.25 -15.96
C ALA A 364 3.37 -25.78 -16.66
N GLU A 365 3.38 -25.81 -17.99
CA GLU A 365 2.31 -26.33 -18.82
C GLU A 365 2.19 -27.85 -18.68
N ALA A 366 3.31 -28.57 -18.58
CA ALA A 366 3.33 -30.02 -18.35
C ALA A 366 2.83 -30.41 -16.95
N LEU A 367 3.06 -29.54 -15.93
CA LEU A 367 2.70 -29.83 -14.54
C LEU A 367 1.27 -29.36 -14.17
N LEU A 368 0.80 -28.25 -14.73
CA LEU A 368 -0.42 -27.59 -14.31
C LEU A 368 -1.52 -27.57 -15.39
N GLY A 369 -1.19 -28.02 -16.61
CA GLY A 369 -2.02 -27.82 -17.80
C GLY A 369 -2.05 -26.34 -18.22
N TRP A 370 -2.49 -26.07 -19.46
CA TRP A 370 -2.51 -24.72 -20.05
C TRP A 370 -3.20 -23.67 -19.15
N LYS A 371 -4.40 -23.97 -18.64
CA LYS A 371 -5.16 -23.04 -17.78
C LYS A 371 -4.48 -22.76 -16.44
N GLY A 372 -3.82 -23.73 -15.84
CA GLY A 372 -3.08 -23.57 -14.59
C GLY A 372 -1.84 -22.71 -14.77
N SER A 373 -1.13 -22.89 -15.87
CA SER A 373 0.04 -22.08 -16.27
C SER A 373 -0.36 -20.64 -16.53
N LEU A 374 -1.46 -20.39 -17.26
CA LEU A 374 -2.00 -19.07 -17.56
C LEU A 374 -2.40 -18.32 -16.29
N ARG A 375 -3.17 -18.96 -15.39
CA ARG A 375 -3.54 -18.37 -14.09
C ARG A 375 -2.34 -17.99 -13.25
N SER A 376 -1.30 -18.83 -13.25
CA SER A 376 -0.06 -18.56 -12.52
C SER A 376 0.70 -17.37 -13.10
N ALA A 377 0.78 -17.29 -14.44
CA ALA A 377 1.42 -16.18 -15.15
C ALA A 377 0.71 -14.84 -14.84
N VAL A 378 -0.62 -14.79 -14.94
CA VAL A 378 -1.39 -13.58 -14.64
C VAL A 378 -1.27 -13.19 -13.17
N LYS A 379 -1.32 -14.13 -12.23
CA LYS A 379 -1.10 -13.85 -10.80
C LYS A 379 0.28 -13.27 -10.53
N LYS A 380 1.30 -13.77 -11.22
CA LYS A 380 2.68 -13.25 -11.10
C LYS A 380 2.77 -11.85 -11.69
N GLU A 381 2.20 -11.62 -12.86
CA GLU A 381 2.22 -10.34 -13.57
C GLU A 381 1.52 -9.23 -12.77
N LEU A 382 0.32 -9.50 -12.30
CA LEU A 382 -0.48 -8.54 -11.54
C LEU A 382 -0.05 -8.40 -10.07
N ARG A 383 0.97 -9.15 -9.62
CA ARG A 383 1.38 -9.09 -8.22
C ARG A 383 1.87 -7.69 -7.84
N VAL A 384 1.34 -7.18 -6.73
CA VAL A 384 1.76 -5.94 -6.07
C VAL A 384 2.31 -6.26 -4.68
N GLY A 385 3.16 -5.40 -4.18
CA GLY A 385 3.73 -5.50 -2.84
C GLY A 385 5.09 -6.19 -2.80
N ALA A 386 6.03 -5.52 -2.15
CA ALA A 386 7.31 -6.09 -1.80
C ALA A 386 7.11 -7.17 -0.74
N LYS A 387 7.70 -8.33 -0.94
CA LYS A 387 7.84 -9.33 0.11
C LYS A 387 9.15 -9.08 0.84
N GLU A 388 9.09 -8.43 1.96
CA GLU A 388 10.24 -8.23 2.84
C GLU A 388 10.76 -9.55 3.46
N SER A 389 10.28 -10.68 2.98
CA SER A 389 10.60 -11.98 3.51
C SER A 389 12.10 -12.28 3.51
N MET A 390 12.78 -11.87 2.44
CA MET A 390 14.23 -12.07 2.32
C MET A 390 14.99 -11.14 3.27
N GLY A 391 14.65 -9.86 3.31
CA GLY A 391 15.25 -8.91 4.25
C GLY A 391 15.05 -9.32 5.71
N ARG A 392 13.88 -9.86 6.03
CA ARG A 392 13.58 -10.34 7.38
C ARG A 392 14.28 -11.64 7.71
N LEU A 393 14.40 -12.56 6.75
CA LEU A 393 15.08 -13.83 6.91
C LEU A 393 16.60 -13.63 7.07
N PHE A 394 17.23 -13.00 6.09
CA PHE A 394 18.68 -12.82 6.08
C PHE A 394 19.14 -11.72 7.04
N GLY A 395 18.37 -10.64 7.20
CA GLY A 395 18.62 -9.61 8.21
C GLY A 395 18.36 -10.06 9.65
N LEU A 396 17.88 -11.29 9.86
CA LEU A 396 17.57 -11.89 11.17
C LEU A 396 16.69 -10.99 12.06
N THR A 397 15.76 -10.25 11.45
CA THR A 397 14.98 -9.23 12.18
C THR A 397 14.06 -9.79 13.26
N ARG A 398 13.74 -11.09 13.20
CA ARG A 398 12.98 -11.77 14.26
C ARG A 398 13.80 -12.02 15.52
N LEU A 399 15.11 -12.19 15.35
CA LEU A 399 16.05 -12.50 16.44
C LEU A 399 16.71 -11.25 17.00
N LEU A 400 17.16 -10.37 16.11
CA LEU A 400 17.97 -9.20 16.44
C LEU A 400 17.17 -7.88 16.43
N GLY A 401 15.86 -7.94 16.16
CA GLY A 401 15.04 -6.76 15.94
C GLY A 401 15.33 -6.05 14.60
N ILE A 402 14.55 -5.03 14.28
CA ILE A 402 14.78 -4.16 13.14
C ILE A 402 15.82 -3.11 13.56
N PRO A 403 16.90 -2.93 12.78
CA PRO A 403 17.87 -1.88 13.09
C PRO A 403 17.25 -0.51 12.87
N VAL A 404 17.10 0.25 13.92
CA VAL A 404 16.55 1.60 13.90
C VAL A 404 17.52 2.52 14.58
N GLU A 405 17.77 3.70 14.01
CA GLU A 405 18.63 4.70 14.64
C GLU A 405 17.98 5.21 15.93
N ALA A 406 18.79 5.39 16.95
CA ALA A 406 18.33 6.06 18.15
C ALA A 406 17.98 7.52 17.82
N CYS A 407 16.93 8.05 18.41
CA CYS A 407 16.67 9.47 18.33
C CYS A 407 17.78 10.19 19.07
N GLN A 408 18.44 11.15 18.39
CA GLN A 408 19.43 12.00 19.05
C GLN A 408 18.67 13.10 19.78
N ALA A 409 19.05 13.35 21.04
CA ALA A 409 18.65 14.57 21.74
C ALA A 409 19.35 15.74 21.04
N THR A 410 18.57 16.63 20.43
CA THR A 410 19.05 17.89 19.85
C THR A 410 19.16 18.96 20.91
#